data_b16beda3b39133fd4bf17974b260c3c3
#
_entry.id   b16beda3b39133fd4bf17974b260c3c3
#
_cell.length_a   1.000
_cell.length_b   1.000
_cell.length_c   1.000
_cell.angle_alpha   90.00
_cell.angle_beta   90.00
_cell.angle_gamma   90.00
#
_symmetry.space_group_name_H-M   'P 1'
#
loop_
_entity.id
_entity.type
_entity.pdbx_description
1 polymer ?
#
loop_
_entity_poly.entity_id
_entity_poly.type
_entity_poly.pdbx_seq_one_letter_code
_entity_poly.pdbx_strand_id
1 'polypeptide(L)'
;MLPIEQACFWLARLPPRQVTPLAGASETEIAVVGAGLTGLWTAIFLKQLEPALDVAVVEQGIAAWGGSGRNAGMLSETVDHSHSLAVQHFGPEEARRLARLGETNVAELTAFLAERGMHCDYEPTGRLMVALTPAHVEEGRRNVELASSLGISTFRLLSAEETRAEVHSPLYLGAVAVAGGGILDPARLTDGLRREAERLGVRVYERSPVAAVEPEGAGVVVRTDGGRLRARRAVLATSAYTHHLLPGLTFRFIPLYDYILVSEPLTPAQWEAIGWRGRQGITDGRAFFNYYRPTADGRILWGTSEATYYSGNRVDPSCDHSPRHYESLRASWKRHFPALATLEFPYAWGGAICSTTRLTPFFGRAMGNRVAYGLGFTGHGLGSTRIAGRILAHLALDRAGDLLELALVKKPPFPYPPEPLRSWAVNAVTRALRKVDAGEPPSLLLRVLDRMGLGFSS
;
A
#
# COMPACT_ATOMS: atom_id res chain seq x y z
N MET A 1 6.89 24.30 -4.92
CA MET A 1 6.20 23.00 -5.12
C MET A 1 4.72 23.16 -4.75
N LEU A 2 3.83 22.54 -5.51
CA LEU A 2 2.41 22.47 -5.12
C LEU A 2 2.24 21.65 -3.85
N PRO A 3 1.31 22.00 -2.96
CA PRO A 3 0.91 21.12 -1.85
C PRO A 3 0.47 19.74 -2.39
N ILE A 4 0.72 18.68 -1.62
CA ILE A 4 0.42 17.31 -2.05
C ILE A 4 -1.05 17.11 -2.42
N GLU A 5 -1.95 17.83 -1.76
CA GLU A 5 -3.39 17.82 -2.03
C GLU A 5 -3.76 18.37 -3.42
N GLN A 6 -2.86 19.14 -4.04
CA GLN A 6 -3.01 19.65 -5.41
C GLN A 6 -2.15 18.87 -6.42
N ALA A 7 -0.99 18.38 -6.01
CA ALA A 7 -0.08 17.63 -6.86
C ALA A 7 -0.56 16.19 -7.12
N CYS A 8 -1.20 15.56 -6.13
CA CYS A 8 -1.75 14.21 -6.25
C CYS A 8 -3.12 14.24 -6.93
N PHE A 9 -3.23 13.58 -8.07
CA PHE A 9 -4.46 13.48 -8.86
C PHE A 9 -5.70 13.05 -8.05
N TRP A 10 -5.54 12.08 -7.17
CA TRP A 10 -6.63 11.57 -6.37
C TRP A 10 -7.11 12.58 -5.32
N LEU A 11 -6.18 13.21 -4.61
CA LEU A 11 -6.50 14.17 -3.54
C LEU A 11 -7.09 15.47 -4.11
N ALA A 12 -6.57 15.94 -5.25
CA ALA A 12 -7.06 17.14 -5.93
C ALA A 12 -8.52 17.05 -6.39
N ARG A 13 -9.07 15.82 -6.47
CA ARG A 13 -10.45 15.54 -6.92
C ARG A 13 -11.42 15.25 -5.77
N LEU A 14 -10.95 15.21 -4.54
CA LEU A 14 -11.85 15.10 -3.39
C LEU A 14 -12.68 16.38 -3.26
N PRO A 15 -13.99 16.26 -2.97
CA PRO A 15 -14.84 17.43 -2.78
C PRO A 15 -14.35 18.23 -1.57
N PRO A 16 -14.38 19.57 -1.67
CA PRO A 16 -14.12 20.45 -0.52
C PRO A 16 -15.07 20.13 0.62
N ARG A 17 -14.54 20.12 1.85
CA ARG A 17 -15.33 19.88 3.06
C ARG A 17 -14.77 20.59 4.27
N GLN A 18 -15.60 20.81 5.25
CA GLN A 18 -15.14 21.25 6.55
C GLN A 18 -14.36 20.12 7.24
N VAL A 19 -13.30 20.47 7.93
CA VAL A 19 -12.51 19.59 8.79
C VAL A 19 -12.55 20.14 10.21
N THR A 20 -12.53 19.24 11.18
CA THR A 20 -12.56 19.61 12.60
C THR A 20 -11.22 19.26 13.22
N PRO A 21 -10.34 20.23 13.54
CA PRO A 21 -9.12 19.97 14.28
C PRO A 21 -9.40 19.60 15.75
N LEU A 22 -8.49 18.83 16.35
CA LEU A 22 -8.52 18.59 17.78
C LEU A 22 -8.14 19.88 18.52
N ALA A 23 -9.07 20.41 19.31
CA ALA A 23 -8.88 21.64 20.08
C ALA A 23 -9.13 21.38 21.58
N GLY A 24 -8.27 21.96 22.43
CA GLY A 24 -8.40 21.86 23.87
C GLY A 24 -8.19 20.43 24.41
N ALA A 25 -8.91 20.10 25.50
CA ALA A 25 -8.86 18.79 26.13
C ALA A 25 -10.11 17.97 25.77
N SER A 26 -9.91 16.74 25.34
CA SER A 26 -10.97 15.78 25.03
C SER A 26 -10.60 14.40 25.57
N GLU A 27 -11.60 13.54 25.70
CA GLU A 27 -11.43 12.16 26.18
C GLU A 27 -12.11 11.18 25.22
N THR A 28 -11.63 9.93 25.20
CA THR A 28 -12.20 8.82 24.46
C THR A 28 -11.79 7.49 25.09
N GLU A 29 -12.45 6.39 24.76
CA GLU A 29 -12.00 5.08 25.21
C GLU A 29 -10.84 4.57 24.33
N ILE A 30 -10.95 4.71 23.01
CA ILE A 30 -9.90 4.32 22.06
C ILE A 30 -9.56 5.49 21.15
N ALA A 31 -8.29 5.91 21.17
CA ALA A 31 -7.75 6.87 20.21
C ALA A 31 -7.07 6.13 19.04
N VAL A 32 -7.44 6.43 17.80
CA VAL A 32 -6.76 5.92 16.61
C VAL A 32 -5.96 7.06 15.99
N VAL A 33 -4.66 6.89 15.84
CA VAL A 33 -3.77 7.90 15.23
C VAL A 33 -3.51 7.52 13.78
N GLY A 34 -3.98 8.36 12.85
CA GLY A 34 -3.95 8.19 11.42
C GLY A 34 -5.32 7.83 10.82
N ALA A 35 -5.84 8.70 9.93
CA ALA A 35 -7.09 8.49 9.17
C ALA A 35 -6.81 7.95 7.75
N GLY A 36 -5.79 7.10 7.61
CA GLY A 36 -5.58 6.27 6.43
C GLY A 36 -6.49 5.03 6.46
N LEU A 37 -6.38 4.19 5.43
CA LEU A 37 -7.16 2.94 5.33
C LEU A 37 -7.08 2.09 6.60
N THR A 38 -5.88 1.86 7.15
CA THR A 38 -5.69 1.05 8.36
C THR A 38 -6.46 1.61 9.56
N GLY A 39 -6.32 2.92 9.82
CA GLY A 39 -6.96 3.55 10.98
C GLY A 39 -8.47 3.59 10.86
N LEU A 40 -9.00 3.92 9.69
CA LEU A 40 -10.44 3.97 9.45
C LEU A 40 -11.09 2.58 9.50
N TRP A 41 -10.47 1.56 8.90
CA TRP A 41 -10.92 0.18 9.08
C TRP A 41 -10.89 -0.25 10.54
N THR A 42 -9.83 0.11 11.29
CA THR A 42 -9.77 -0.17 12.73
C THR A 42 -10.94 0.47 13.47
N ALA A 43 -11.20 1.75 13.22
CA ALA A 43 -12.30 2.46 13.87
C ALA A 43 -13.68 1.85 13.54
N ILE A 44 -13.90 1.47 12.28
CA ILE A 44 -15.14 0.80 11.84
C ILE A 44 -15.27 -0.56 12.54
N PHE A 45 -14.22 -1.40 12.59
CA PHE A 45 -14.31 -2.70 13.26
C PHE A 45 -14.45 -2.58 14.78
N LEU A 46 -13.83 -1.58 15.41
CA LEU A 46 -14.09 -1.28 16.82
C LEU A 46 -15.59 -1.03 17.08
N LYS A 47 -16.21 -0.20 16.25
CA LYS A 47 -17.64 0.11 16.37
C LYS A 47 -18.54 -1.08 16.00
N GLN A 48 -18.10 -1.98 15.11
CA GLN A 48 -18.84 -3.21 14.81
C GLN A 48 -18.76 -4.22 15.97
N LEU A 49 -17.62 -4.33 16.63
CA LEU A 49 -17.42 -5.22 17.78
C LEU A 49 -18.08 -4.69 19.07
N GLU A 50 -18.04 -3.39 19.27
CA GLU A 50 -18.63 -2.69 20.42
C GLU A 50 -19.30 -1.37 19.96
N PRO A 51 -20.59 -1.41 19.59
CA PRO A 51 -21.29 -0.22 19.06
C PRO A 51 -21.31 0.98 20.03
N ALA A 52 -21.30 0.73 21.34
CA ALA A 52 -21.30 1.78 22.38
C ALA A 52 -19.92 2.40 22.64
N LEU A 53 -18.83 1.77 22.13
CA LEU A 53 -17.46 2.22 22.39
C LEU A 53 -17.24 3.65 21.87
N ASP A 54 -16.66 4.51 22.70
CA ASP A 54 -16.26 5.85 22.28
C ASP A 54 -14.90 5.80 21.56
N VAL A 55 -14.90 6.12 20.28
CA VAL A 55 -13.72 6.07 19.41
C VAL A 55 -13.48 7.43 18.78
N ALA A 56 -12.22 7.88 18.82
CA ALA A 56 -11.77 9.08 18.12
C ALA A 56 -10.57 8.78 17.24
N VAL A 57 -10.57 9.34 16.03
CA VAL A 57 -9.46 9.28 15.07
C VAL A 57 -8.79 10.65 15.00
N VAL A 58 -7.46 10.69 15.02
CA VAL A 58 -6.66 11.92 14.91
C VAL A 58 -5.72 11.82 13.72
N GLU A 59 -5.80 12.77 12.78
CA GLU A 59 -5.09 12.78 11.51
C GLU A 59 -4.31 14.09 11.31
N GLN A 60 -3.06 13.99 10.85
CA GLN A 60 -2.21 15.17 10.63
C GLN A 60 -2.67 16.06 9.48
N GLY A 61 -3.15 15.47 8.41
CA GLY A 61 -3.68 16.16 7.22
C GLY A 61 -5.19 16.04 7.14
N ILE A 62 -5.66 15.61 5.98
CA ILE A 62 -7.03 15.12 5.76
C ILE A 62 -7.02 13.59 5.68
N ALA A 63 -8.15 12.94 5.90
CA ALA A 63 -8.29 11.52 5.60
C ALA A 63 -7.82 11.26 4.15
N ALA A 64 -7.07 10.19 3.92
CA ALA A 64 -6.35 9.90 2.68
C ALA A 64 -5.05 10.67 2.42
N TRP A 65 -4.67 11.66 3.23
CA TRP A 65 -3.46 12.48 2.98
C TRP A 65 -2.17 11.66 2.83
N GLY A 66 -2.00 10.58 3.57
CA GLY A 66 -0.84 9.67 3.50
C GLY A 66 -0.90 8.71 2.31
N GLY A 67 -0.16 7.60 2.40
CA GLY A 67 -0.09 6.57 1.34
C GLY A 67 -1.45 5.98 0.94
N SER A 68 -2.45 6.08 1.80
CA SER A 68 -3.82 5.59 1.53
C SER A 68 -4.51 6.31 0.37
N GLY A 69 -4.28 7.60 0.18
CA GLY A 69 -4.86 8.37 -0.93
C GLY A 69 -3.88 8.66 -2.06
N ARG A 70 -2.62 8.24 -1.94
CA ARG A 70 -1.56 8.52 -2.92
C ARG A 70 -1.14 7.30 -3.75
N ASN A 71 -1.66 6.10 -3.43
CA ASN A 71 -1.28 4.86 -4.11
C ASN A 71 -1.92 4.72 -5.49
N ALA A 72 -1.55 3.68 -6.22
CA ALA A 72 -2.04 3.45 -7.58
C ALA A 72 -3.53 3.06 -7.66
N GLY A 73 -4.17 2.69 -6.57
CA GLY A 73 -5.55 2.20 -6.58
C GLY A 73 -5.71 0.85 -7.26
N MET A 74 -4.70 -0.02 -7.20
CA MET A 74 -4.75 -1.40 -7.67
C MET A 74 -5.06 -2.33 -6.50
N LEU A 75 -6.25 -2.90 -6.48
CA LEU A 75 -6.70 -3.86 -5.47
C LEU A 75 -6.27 -5.26 -5.87
N SER A 76 -5.56 -5.95 -4.99
CA SER A 76 -5.17 -7.35 -5.16
C SER A 76 -5.69 -8.22 -4.03
N GLU A 77 -5.78 -9.51 -4.30
CA GLU A 77 -6.20 -10.55 -3.34
C GLU A 77 -5.09 -10.99 -2.40
N THR A 78 -3.87 -10.48 -2.54
CA THR A 78 -2.77 -10.83 -1.64
C THR A 78 -2.83 -10.06 -0.33
N VAL A 79 -2.64 -10.76 0.79
CA VAL A 79 -2.53 -10.17 2.15
C VAL A 79 -1.09 -9.75 2.44
N ASP A 80 -0.16 -10.49 1.87
CA ASP A 80 1.28 -10.31 1.90
C ASP A 80 1.78 -9.66 0.58
N HIS A 81 3.06 -9.76 0.28
CA HIS A 81 3.61 -9.18 -0.94
C HIS A 81 3.43 -10.10 -2.16
N SER A 82 3.73 -11.40 -2.00
CA SER A 82 3.52 -12.42 -3.03
C SER A 82 3.40 -13.82 -2.42
N HIS A 83 2.79 -14.74 -3.17
CA HIS A 83 2.63 -16.13 -2.69
C HIS A 83 3.98 -16.84 -2.51
N SER A 84 4.99 -16.52 -3.32
CA SER A 84 6.35 -17.07 -3.17
C SER A 84 7.00 -16.63 -1.87
N LEU A 85 6.89 -15.34 -1.51
CA LEU A 85 7.38 -14.84 -0.24
C LEU A 85 6.58 -15.40 0.95
N ALA A 86 5.27 -15.58 0.81
CA ALA A 86 4.49 -16.24 1.85
C ALA A 86 4.98 -17.66 2.14
N VAL A 87 5.23 -18.46 1.10
CA VAL A 87 5.80 -19.82 1.26
C VAL A 87 7.18 -19.76 1.89
N GLN A 88 8.04 -18.87 1.44
CA GLN A 88 9.40 -18.71 1.95
C GLN A 88 9.43 -18.33 3.45
N HIS A 89 8.57 -17.38 3.86
CA HIS A 89 8.56 -16.85 5.23
C HIS A 89 7.76 -17.70 6.22
N PHE A 90 6.68 -18.29 5.77
CA PHE A 90 5.68 -18.90 6.66
C PHE A 90 5.40 -20.37 6.36
N GLY A 91 5.93 -20.90 5.25
CA GLY A 91 5.67 -22.26 4.78
C GLY A 91 4.36 -22.38 3.99
N PRO A 92 4.19 -23.52 3.28
CA PRO A 92 3.11 -23.70 2.30
C PRO A 92 1.70 -23.72 2.93
N GLU A 93 1.55 -24.22 4.16
CA GLU A 93 0.24 -24.26 4.83
C GLU A 93 -0.25 -22.85 5.20
N GLU A 94 0.62 -22.04 5.81
CA GLU A 94 0.27 -20.67 6.15
C GLU A 94 0.10 -19.80 4.89
N ALA A 95 0.92 -20.03 3.85
CA ALA A 95 0.75 -19.37 2.55
C ALA A 95 -0.63 -19.65 1.94
N ARG A 96 -1.10 -20.92 2.01
CA ARG A 96 -2.45 -21.29 1.57
C ARG A 96 -3.54 -20.61 2.41
N ARG A 97 -3.33 -20.50 3.72
CA ARG A 97 -4.26 -19.79 4.62
C ARG A 97 -4.34 -18.30 4.26
N LEU A 98 -3.18 -17.65 4.04
CA LEU A 98 -3.11 -16.24 3.65
C LEU A 98 -3.75 -15.99 2.27
N ALA A 99 -3.55 -16.88 1.30
CA ALA A 99 -4.15 -16.79 -0.02
C ALA A 99 -5.70 -16.81 0.06
N ARG A 100 -6.28 -17.79 0.76
CA ARG A 100 -7.73 -17.87 0.99
C ARG A 100 -8.27 -16.65 1.72
N LEU A 101 -7.54 -16.18 2.73
CA LEU A 101 -7.89 -14.97 3.47
C LEU A 101 -7.93 -13.76 2.55
N GLY A 102 -6.98 -13.66 1.61
CA GLY A 102 -6.91 -12.57 0.65
C GLY A 102 -8.09 -12.57 -0.31
N GLU A 103 -8.44 -13.72 -0.91
CA GLU A 103 -9.62 -13.86 -1.78
C GLU A 103 -10.92 -13.49 -1.03
N THR A 104 -11.11 -14.05 0.17
CA THR A 104 -12.25 -13.71 1.02
C THR A 104 -12.31 -12.22 1.35
N ASN A 105 -11.15 -11.63 1.67
CA ASN A 105 -11.06 -10.21 2.01
C ASN A 105 -11.46 -9.28 0.86
N VAL A 106 -11.09 -9.59 -0.38
CA VAL A 106 -11.52 -8.81 -1.55
C VAL A 106 -13.02 -8.94 -1.75
N ALA A 107 -13.58 -10.14 -1.64
CA ALA A 107 -15.03 -10.36 -1.75
C ALA A 107 -15.79 -9.58 -0.67
N GLU A 108 -15.35 -9.65 0.60
CA GLU A 108 -15.96 -8.91 1.71
C GLU A 108 -15.79 -7.39 1.57
N LEU A 109 -14.65 -6.91 1.04
CA LEU A 109 -14.42 -5.48 0.80
C LEU A 109 -15.39 -4.98 -0.28
N THR A 110 -15.49 -5.65 -1.40
CA THR A 110 -16.36 -5.25 -2.50
C THR A 110 -17.84 -5.32 -2.13
N ALA A 111 -18.26 -6.34 -1.37
CA ALA A 111 -19.60 -6.41 -0.79
C ALA A 111 -19.88 -5.21 0.14
N PHE A 112 -18.92 -4.87 1.02
CA PHE A 112 -19.05 -3.72 1.90
C PHE A 112 -19.19 -2.40 1.12
N LEU A 113 -18.42 -2.21 0.03
CA LEU A 113 -18.56 -1.03 -0.82
C LEU A 113 -19.97 -0.93 -1.42
N ALA A 114 -20.50 -2.03 -1.91
CA ALA A 114 -21.84 -2.10 -2.50
C ALA A 114 -22.94 -1.84 -1.45
N GLU A 115 -22.88 -2.52 -0.31
CA GLU A 115 -23.86 -2.38 0.80
C GLU A 115 -23.91 -0.97 1.38
N ARG A 116 -22.77 -0.26 1.39
CA ARG A 116 -22.66 1.11 1.92
C ARG A 116 -22.82 2.19 0.83
N GLY A 117 -23.04 1.80 -0.42
CA GLY A 117 -23.12 2.76 -1.54
C GLY A 117 -21.85 3.61 -1.68
N MET A 118 -20.67 3.03 -1.45
CA MET A 118 -19.40 3.76 -1.54
C MET A 118 -18.94 3.84 -2.99
N HIS A 119 -19.08 5.01 -3.57
CA HIS A 119 -18.62 5.30 -4.93
C HIS A 119 -17.12 5.68 -4.93
N CYS A 120 -16.25 4.72 -5.23
CA CYS A 120 -14.81 4.90 -5.34
C CYS A 120 -14.27 4.44 -6.71
N ASP A 121 -15.09 4.49 -7.76
CA ASP A 121 -14.72 4.10 -9.13
C ASP A 121 -14.13 2.67 -9.18
N TYR A 122 -14.67 1.75 -8.39
CA TYR A 122 -14.22 0.35 -8.38
C TYR A 122 -14.65 -0.36 -9.66
N GLU A 123 -13.66 -0.94 -10.35
CA GLU A 123 -13.84 -1.77 -11.55
C GLU A 123 -13.19 -3.14 -11.29
N PRO A 124 -13.93 -4.27 -11.36
CA PRO A 124 -13.40 -5.62 -11.14
C PRO A 124 -12.65 -6.13 -12.38
N THR A 125 -11.61 -5.44 -12.77
CA THR A 125 -10.86 -5.69 -14.02
C THR A 125 -9.81 -6.78 -13.88
N GLY A 126 -9.52 -7.25 -12.65
CA GLY A 126 -8.33 -8.04 -12.41
C GLY A 126 -7.04 -7.26 -12.70
N ARG A 127 -5.97 -7.99 -12.99
CA ARG A 127 -4.66 -7.41 -13.31
C ARG A 127 -3.87 -8.26 -14.30
N LEU A 128 -2.87 -7.64 -14.94
CA LEU A 128 -1.87 -8.33 -15.77
C LEU A 128 -0.47 -8.11 -15.20
N MET A 129 0.32 -9.17 -15.15
CA MET A 129 1.75 -9.10 -14.87
C MET A 129 2.48 -9.42 -16.17
N VAL A 130 2.97 -8.38 -16.88
CA VAL A 130 3.51 -8.53 -18.23
C VAL A 130 4.99 -8.92 -18.20
N ALA A 131 5.38 -9.85 -19.06
CA ALA A 131 6.75 -10.30 -19.23
C ALA A 131 7.46 -9.45 -20.30
N LEU A 132 8.61 -8.88 -19.97
CA LEU A 132 9.45 -8.10 -20.86
C LEU A 132 10.67 -8.88 -21.37
N THR A 133 10.97 -10.03 -20.78
CA THR A 133 12.07 -10.91 -21.14
C THR A 133 11.61 -12.37 -21.12
N PRO A 134 12.33 -13.31 -21.77
CA PRO A 134 12.04 -14.74 -21.65
C PRO A 134 12.11 -15.24 -20.20
N ALA A 135 13.01 -14.68 -19.37
CA ALA A 135 13.10 -15.02 -17.96
C ALA A 135 11.82 -14.66 -17.19
N HIS A 136 11.19 -13.51 -17.50
CA HIS A 136 9.91 -13.12 -16.89
C HIS A 136 8.75 -14.04 -17.33
N VAL A 137 8.77 -14.57 -18.57
CA VAL A 137 7.78 -15.56 -19.01
C VAL A 137 7.88 -16.83 -18.17
N GLU A 138 9.10 -17.31 -17.94
CA GLU A 138 9.36 -18.51 -17.15
C GLU A 138 9.01 -18.28 -15.66
N GLU A 139 9.27 -17.09 -15.13
CA GLU A 139 8.82 -16.72 -13.78
C GLU A 139 7.30 -16.69 -13.69
N GLY A 140 6.62 -16.12 -14.69
CA GLY A 140 5.16 -16.14 -14.78
C GLY A 140 4.58 -17.56 -14.75
N ARG A 141 5.22 -18.52 -15.47
CA ARG A 141 4.85 -19.94 -15.43
C ARG A 141 4.95 -20.50 -14.00
N ARG A 142 6.08 -20.28 -13.33
CA ARG A 142 6.27 -20.72 -11.94
C ARG A 142 5.24 -20.11 -10.99
N ASN A 143 4.89 -18.83 -11.18
CA ASN A 143 3.88 -18.16 -10.36
C ASN A 143 2.49 -18.79 -10.54
N VAL A 144 2.10 -19.18 -11.77
CA VAL A 144 0.84 -19.89 -12.05
C VAL A 144 0.85 -21.27 -11.40
N GLU A 145 1.94 -22.02 -11.53
CA GLU A 145 2.10 -23.36 -10.90
C GLU A 145 2.02 -23.26 -9.37
N LEU A 146 2.70 -22.29 -8.78
CA LEU A 146 2.66 -22.03 -7.34
C LEU A 146 1.24 -21.67 -6.88
N ALA A 147 0.57 -20.74 -7.55
CA ALA A 147 -0.81 -20.37 -7.25
C ALA A 147 -1.72 -21.58 -7.27
N SER A 148 -1.63 -22.42 -8.31
CA SER A 148 -2.38 -23.68 -8.43
C SER A 148 -2.10 -24.63 -7.26
N SER A 149 -0.84 -24.79 -6.84
CA SER A 149 -0.45 -25.63 -5.70
C SER A 149 -1.01 -25.15 -4.36
N LEU A 150 -1.29 -23.86 -4.25
CA LEU A 150 -1.94 -23.23 -3.09
C LEU A 150 -3.48 -23.30 -3.17
N GLY A 151 -4.04 -23.81 -4.28
CA GLY A 151 -5.48 -23.90 -4.51
C GLY A 151 -6.10 -22.64 -5.09
N ILE A 152 -5.30 -21.74 -5.67
CA ILE A 152 -5.73 -20.51 -6.32
C ILE A 152 -5.90 -20.80 -7.82
N SER A 153 -7.08 -20.52 -8.37
CA SER A 153 -7.41 -20.78 -9.78
C SER A 153 -7.55 -19.50 -10.64
N THR A 154 -7.30 -18.33 -10.06
CA THR A 154 -7.48 -17.03 -10.71
C THR A 154 -6.32 -16.63 -11.61
N PHE A 155 -5.19 -17.34 -11.58
CA PHE A 155 -3.97 -17.08 -12.35
C PHE A 155 -3.97 -17.84 -13.66
N ARG A 156 -3.74 -17.17 -14.80
CA ARG A 156 -3.63 -17.77 -16.12
C ARG A 156 -2.46 -17.19 -16.89
N LEU A 157 -1.60 -18.06 -17.45
CA LEU A 157 -0.52 -17.64 -18.34
C LEU A 157 -1.11 -17.26 -19.72
N LEU A 158 -0.67 -16.10 -20.25
CA LEU A 158 -0.99 -15.62 -21.57
C LEU A 158 0.22 -15.69 -22.48
N SER A 159 0.04 -16.14 -23.71
CA SER A 159 1.02 -16.04 -24.79
C SER A 159 1.28 -14.58 -25.16
N ALA A 160 2.32 -14.33 -25.98
CA ALA A 160 2.58 -13.01 -26.52
C ALA A 160 1.42 -12.47 -27.39
N GLU A 161 0.73 -13.36 -28.12
CA GLU A 161 -0.40 -13.00 -28.95
C GLU A 161 -1.62 -12.63 -28.10
N GLU A 162 -1.98 -13.46 -27.10
CA GLU A 162 -3.06 -13.17 -26.15
C GLU A 162 -2.78 -11.88 -25.37
N THR A 163 -1.53 -11.65 -24.95
CA THR A 163 -1.15 -10.41 -24.24
C THR A 163 -1.31 -9.18 -25.12
N ARG A 164 -0.93 -9.28 -26.41
CA ARG A 164 -1.14 -8.18 -27.37
C ARG A 164 -2.62 -7.93 -27.69
N ALA A 165 -3.47 -8.94 -27.60
CA ALA A 165 -4.92 -8.76 -27.73
C ALA A 165 -5.53 -7.98 -26.54
N GLU A 166 -4.91 -8.08 -25.33
CA GLU A 166 -5.31 -7.31 -24.15
C GLU A 166 -4.79 -5.88 -24.18
N VAL A 167 -3.51 -5.68 -24.58
CA VAL A 167 -2.88 -4.37 -24.64
C VAL A 167 -1.70 -4.35 -25.61
N HIS A 168 -1.65 -3.34 -26.50
CA HIS A 168 -0.62 -3.22 -27.52
C HIS A 168 0.64 -2.56 -26.97
N SER A 169 1.69 -3.33 -26.77
CA SER A 169 3.05 -2.83 -26.52
C SER A 169 4.08 -3.69 -27.23
N PRO A 170 5.10 -3.10 -27.84
CA PRO A 170 6.16 -3.88 -28.52
C PRO A 170 7.04 -4.67 -27.55
N LEU A 171 6.96 -4.37 -26.24
CA LEU A 171 7.80 -4.98 -25.22
C LEU A 171 7.23 -6.28 -24.65
N TYR A 172 5.94 -6.58 -24.82
CA TYR A 172 5.28 -7.68 -24.10
C TYR A 172 5.48 -9.02 -24.79
N LEU A 173 6.13 -9.94 -24.10
CA LEU A 173 6.42 -11.31 -24.56
C LEU A 173 5.42 -12.34 -24.01
N GLY A 174 4.53 -11.93 -23.15
CA GLY A 174 3.51 -12.73 -22.49
C GLY A 174 3.05 -12.02 -21.21
N ALA A 175 2.11 -12.61 -20.50
CA ALA A 175 1.65 -12.12 -19.21
C ALA A 175 1.11 -13.23 -18.32
N VAL A 176 0.99 -12.96 -17.02
CA VAL A 176 0.06 -13.67 -16.14
C VAL A 176 -1.16 -12.79 -15.94
N ALA A 177 -2.32 -13.27 -16.34
CA ALA A 177 -3.60 -12.65 -16.03
C ALA A 177 -4.09 -13.17 -14.68
N VAL A 178 -4.53 -12.26 -13.81
CA VAL A 178 -5.13 -12.58 -12.50
C VAL A 178 -6.53 -12.00 -12.47
N ALA A 179 -7.52 -12.86 -12.34
CA ALA A 179 -8.93 -12.45 -12.40
C ALA A 179 -9.43 -11.75 -11.12
N GLY A 180 -8.74 -11.93 -9.99
CA GLY A 180 -9.11 -11.32 -8.71
C GLY A 180 -8.73 -9.86 -8.60
N GLY A 181 -9.44 -9.11 -7.74
CA GLY A 181 -9.16 -7.69 -7.48
C GLY A 181 -9.68 -6.74 -8.55
N GLY A 182 -8.95 -5.66 -8.81
CA GLY A 182 -9.34 -4.64 -9.77
C GLY A 182 -8.70 -3.29 -9.50
N ILE A 183 -9.34 -2.24 -9.98
CA ILE A 183 -8.87 -0.85 -9.84
C ILE A 183 -9.93 0.02 -9.16
N LEU A 184 -9.49 1.06 -8.43
CA LEU A 184 -10.39 2.01 -7.77
C LEU A 184 -9.68 3.34 -7.49
N ASP A 185 -10.45 4.38 -7.14
CA ASP A 185 -9.91 5.64 -6.62
C ASP A 185 -9.63 5.48 -5.11
N PRO A 186 -8.35 5.48 -4.67
CA PRO A 186 -8.00 5.21 -3.29
C PRO A 186 -8.34 6.36 -2.34
N ALA A 187 -8.37 7.61 -2.83
CA ALA A 187 -8.75 8.75 -2.00
C ALA A 187 -10.26 8.75 -1.76
N ARG A 188 -11.08 8.45 -2.77
CA ARG A 188 -12.54 8.29 -2.61
C ARG A 188 -12.89 7.11 -1.72
N LEU A 189 -12.17 5.98 -1.83
CA LEU A 189 -12.34 4.87 -0.90
C LEU A 189 -12.10 5.31 0.55
N THR A 190 -10.97 5.99 0.78
CA THR A 190 -10.59 6.41 2.14
C THR A 190 -11.57 7.45 2.69
N ASP A 191 -12.04 8.41 1.88
CA ASP A 191 -13.06 9.36 2.28
C ASP A 191 -14.42 8.69 2.55
N GLY A 192 -14.78 7.68 1.76
CA GLY A 192 -15.97 6.85 2.00
C GLY A 192 -15.91 6.13 3.36
N LEU A 193 -14.76 5.55 3.70
CA LEU A 193 -14.53 4.92 5.01
C LEU A 193 -14.58 5.94 6.15
N ARG A 194 -14.06 7.15 5.96
CA ARG A 194 -14.18 8.24 6.94
C ARG A 194 -15.66 8.54 7.23
N ARG A 195 -16.46 8.74 6.17
CA ARG A 195 -17.91 8.99 6.32
C ARG A 195 -18.62 7.83 7.03
N GLU A 196 -18.24 6.59 6.73
CA GLU A 196 -18.81 5.43 7.40
C GLU A 196 -18.42 5.38 8.88
N ALA A 197 -17.17 5.68 9.21
CA ALA A 197 -16.72 5.77 10.60
C ALA A 197 -17.50 6.85 11.37
N GLU A 198 -17.69 8.04 10.79
CA GLU A 198 -18.51 9.12 11.38
C GLU A 198 -19.98 8.71 11.54
N ARG A 199 -20.55 8.01 10.54
CA ARG A 199 -21.93 7.46 10.62
C ARG A 199 -22.09 6.48 11.79
N LEU A 200 -21.04 5.75 12.13
CA LEU A 200 -21.00 4.84 13.28
C LEU A 200 -20.72 5.57 14.61
N GLY A 201 -20.59 6.90 14.60
CA GLY A 201 -20.36 7.72 15.78
C GLY A 201 -18.88 7.89 16.14
N VAL A 202 -17.94 7.61 15.23
CA VAL A 202 -16.52 7.92 15.44
C VAL A 202 -16.29 9.41 15.25
N ARG A 203 -15.59 10.04 16.18
CA ARG A 203 -15.13 11.43 16.01
C ARG A 203 -13.85 11.45 15.19
N VAL A 204 -13.79 12.22 14.12
CA VAL A 204 -12.60 12.33 13.26
C VAL A 204 -12.03 13.74 13.34
N TYR A 205 -10.84 13.88 13.90
CA TYR A 205 -10.10 15.13 14.01
C TYR A 205 -9.00 15.17 12.94
N GLU A 206 -9.15 16.04 11.97
CA GLU A 206 -8.20 16.26 10.89
C GLU A 206 -7.37 17.52 11.12
N ARG A 207 -6.31 17.77 10.32
CA ARG A 207 -5.38 18.89 10.53
C ARG A 207 -4.87 18.95 11.97
N SER A 208 -4.60 17.78 12.55
CA SER A 208 -4.21 17.61 13.95
C SER A 208 -2.95 16.74 14.05
N PRO A 209 -1.77 17.28 13.65
CA PRO A 209 -0.51 16.54 13.73
C PRO A 209 -0.24 16.08 15.15
N VAL A 210 -0.10 14.77 15.35
CA VAL A 210 0.22 14.19 16.66
C VAL A 210 1.72 14.31 16.89
N ALA A 211 2.10 15.08 17.90
CA ALA A 211 3.49 15.28 18.31
C ALA A 211 3.99 14.16 19.21
N ALA A 212 3.12 13.61 20.07
CA ALA A 212 3.47 12.53 20.99
C ALA A 212 2.28 11.68 21.40
N VAL A 213 2.56 10.42 21.73
CA VAL A 213 1.65 9.51 22.44
C VAL A 213 2.40 9.03 23.67
N GLU A 214 1.85 9.34 24.85
CA GLU A 214 2.54 9.13 26.13
C GLU A 214 1.64 8.39 27.11
N PRO A 215 2.20 7.53 27.98
CA PRO A 215 1.45 6.95 29.09
C PRO A 215 0.95 8.04 30.05
N GLU A 216 -0.32 7.98 30.43
CA GLU A 216 -0.91 8.86 31.44
C GLU A 216 -1.86 8.07 32.33
N GLY A 217 -1.48 7.89 33.60
CA GLY A 217 -2.23 7.04 34.54
C GLY A 217 -2.37 5.60 34.03
N ALA A 218 -3.58 5.09 34.00
CA ALA A 218 -3.89 3.77 33.44
C ALA A 218 -4.03 3.75 31.89
N GLY A 219 -4.08 4.93 31.25
CA GLY A 219 -4.26 5.10 29.83
C GLY A 219 -3.08 5.75 29.11
N VAL A 220 -3.39 6.49 28.07
CA VAL A 220 -2.47 7.27 27.25
C VAL A 220 -3.05 8.65 26.96
N VAL A 221 -2.18 9.61 26.63
CA VAL A 221 -2.54 10.91 26.08
C VAL A 221 -1.92 11.07 24.69
N VAL A 222 -2.75 11.47 23.73
CA VAL A 222 -2.35 11.87 22.38
C VAL A 222 -2.27 13.38 22.36
N ARG A 223 -1.08 13.94 22.02
CA ARG A 223 -0.82 15.38 22.04
C ARG A 223 -0.70 15.93 20.62
N THR A 224 -1.35 17.04 20.40
CA THR A 224 -1.21 17.88 19.19
C THR A 224 -0.92 19.32 19.64
N ASP A 225 -0.54 20.17 18.70
CA ASP A 225 -0.34 21.61 18.99
C ASP A 225 -1.64 22.31 19.44
N GLY A 226 -2.79 21.87 18.90
CA GLY A 226 -4.11 22.46 19.20
C GLY A 226 -4.81 21.88 20.42
N GLY A 227 -4.42 20.67 20.86
CA GLY A 227 -5.16 19.99 21.91
C GLY A 227 -4.54 18.68 22.40
N ARG A 228 -5.22 18.04 23.35
CA ARG A 228 -4.87 16.73 23.89
C ARG A 228 -6.09 15.83 23.94
N LEU A 229 -5.90 14.56 23.59
CA LEU A 229 -6.92 13.53 23.68
C LEU A 229 -6.47 12.44 24.65
N ARG A 230 -7.15 12.32 25.79
CA ARG A 230 -6.96 11.23 26.73
C ARG A 230 -7.69 10.00 26.25
N ALA A 231 -7.05 8.83 26.34
CA ALA A 231 -7.67 7.58 25.95
C ALA A 231 -7.28 6.44 26.90
N ARG A 232 -8.17 5.46 27.04
CA ARG A 232 -7.84 4.23 27.75
C ARG A 232 -6.74 3.45 26.99
N ARG A 233 -6.82 3.41 25.66
CA ARG A 233 -5.84 2.80 24.76
C ARG A 233 -5.73 3.59 23.47
N ALA A 234 -4.63 3.40 22.76
CA ALA A 234 -4.45 3.97 21.42
C ALA A 234 -4.10 2.91 20.38
N VAL A 235 -4.38 3.22 19.14
CA VAL A 235 -3.93 2.46 17.96
C VAL A 235 -3.11 3.39 17.08
N LEU A 236 -1.88 3.00 16.74
CA LEU A 236 -1.06 3.72 15.77
C LEU A 236 -1.20 3.07 14.38
N ALA A 237 -1.82 3.79 13.47
CA ALA A 237 -2.01 3.44 12.08
C ALA A 237 -1.27 4.43 11.15
N THR A 238 -0.09 4.87 11.60
CA THR A 238 0.70 5.98 11.02
C THR A 238 1.73 5.53 9.99
N SER A 239 1.75 4.24 9.61
CA SER A 239 2.59 3.68 8.54
C SER A 239 4.05 4.15 8.61
N ALA A 240 4.58 4.78 7.58
CA ALA A 240 5.96 5.27 7.49
C ALA A 240 6.33 6.36 8.52
N TYR A 241 5.34 6.98 9.18
CA TYR A 241 5.54 8.01 10.20
C TYR A 241 5.63 7.45 11.62
N THR A 242 5.41 6.15 11.82
CA THR A 242 5.28 5.52 13.15
C THR A 242 6.51 5.72 14.03
N HIS A 243 7.72 5.79 13.47
CA HIS A 243 8.96 5.96 14.22
C HIS A 243 9.07 7.32 14.93
N HIS A 244 8.31 8.33 14.51
CA HIS A 244 8.23 9.61 15.22
C HIS A 244 7.49 9.49 16.56
N LEU A 245 6.52 8.56 16.64
CA LEU A 245 5.70 8.34 17.85
C LEU A 245 6.16 7.13 18.67
N LEU A 246 6.78 6.13 18.03
CA LEU A 246 7.38 4.95 18.65
C LEU A 246 8.82 4.75 18.15
N PRO A 247 9.80 5.49 18.69
CA PRO A 247 11.21 5.41 18.25
C PRO A 247 11.80 4.00 18.30
N GLY A 248 11.32 3.13 19.20
CA GLY A 248 11.74 1.72 19.29
C GLY A 248 11.47 0.89 18.03
N LEU A 249 10.60 1.36 17.13
CA LEU A 249 10.32 0.69 15.86
C LEU A 249 11.22 1.15 14.69
N THR A 250 12.12 2.11 14.90
CA THR A 250 13.03 2.67 13.87
C THR A 250 13.83 1.60 13.12
N PHE A 251 14.12 0.47 13.75
CA PHE A 251 14.87 -0.62 13.16
C PHE A 251 13.99 -1.71 12.49
N ARG A 252 12.68 -1.63 12.62
CA ARG A 252 11.76 -2.66 12.09
C ARG A 252 11.26 -2.40 10.68
N PHE A 253 11.41 -1.18 10.19
CA PHE A 253 11.00 -0.77 8.86
C PHE A 253 11.86 0.38 8.33
N ILE A 254 11.77 0.63 7.04
CA ILE A 254 12.30 1.82 6.38
C ILE A 254 11.21 2.52 5.59
N PRO A 255 11.14 3.87 5.61
CA PRO A 255 10.36 4.63 4.65
C PRO A 255 11.05 4.58 3.30
N LEU A 256 10.32 4.18 2.27
CA LEU A 256 10.75 4.25 0.87
C LEU A 256 9.81 5.18 0.12
N TYR A 257 10.32 6.07 -0.69
CA TYR A 257 9.53 6.96 -1.52
C TYR A 257 9.47 6.45 -2.94
N ASP A 258 8.27 6.14 -3.41
CA ASP A 258 7.99 5.93 -4.82
C ASP A 258 7.29 7.12 -5.46
N TYR A 259 7.18 7.11 -6.79
CA TYR A 259 6.73 8.27 -7.56
C TYR A 259 5.77 7.85 -8.66
N ILE A 260 4.77 8.69 -8.90
CA ILE A 260 3.67 8.44 -9.81
C ILE A 260 3.47 9.67 -10.71
N LEU A 261 3.09 9.39 -11.96
CA LEU A 261 2.57 10.36 -12.93
C LEU A 261 1.13 10.01 -13.29
N VAL A 262 0.30 11.01 -13.60
CA VAL A 262 -1.00 10.78 -14.25
C VAL A 262 -1.10 11.68 -15.48
N SER A 263 -1.48 11.06 -16.59
CA SER A 263 -1.55 11.71 -17.90
C SER A 263 -2.72 12.70 -18.02
N GLU A 264 -2.73 13.47 -19.07
CA GLU A 264 -3.94 14.05 -19.64
C GLU A 264 -4.94 12.95 -20.08
N PRO A 265 -6.22 13.24 -20.27
CA PRO A 265 -7.16 12.26 -20.80
C PRO A 265 -6.77 11.84 -22.21
N LEU A 266 -6.82 10.53 -22.48
CA LEU A 266 -6.56 10.01 -23.82
C LEU A 266 -7.78 10.20 -24.74
N THR A 267 -7.52 10.52 -25.99
CA THR A 267 -8.54 10.53 -27.04
C THR A 267 -8.93 9.09 -27.41
N PRO A 268 -10.12 8.87 -28.04
CA PRO A 268 -10.52 7.56 -28.54
C PRO A 268 -9.47 6.91 -29.47
N ALA A 269 -8.85 7.68 -30.36
CA ALA A 269 -7.80 7.19 -31.24
C ALA A 269 -6.54 6.74 -30.50
N GLN A 270 -6.18 7.42 -29.41
CA GLN A 270 -5.06 7.03 -28.54
C GLN A 270 -5.37 5.73 -27.78
N TRP A 271 -6.60 5.57 -27.29
CA TRP A 271 -7.04 4.31 -26.66
C TRP A 271 -7.01 3.14 -27.63
N GLU A 272 -7.44 3.35 -28.88
CA GLU A 272 -7.41 2.33 -29.92
C GLU A 272 -5.97 1.95 -30.29
N ALA A 273 -5.05 2.91 -30.36
CA ALA A 273 -3.64 2.67 -30.67
C ALA A 273 -2.95 1.74 -29.66
N ILE A 274 -3.32 1.80 -28.39
CA ILE A 274 -2.77 0.90 -27.35
C ILE A 274 -3.65 -0.31 -27.05
N GLY A 275 -4.88 -0.37 -27.59
CA GLY A 275 -5.79 -1.53 -27.55
C GLY A 275 -6.17 -2.00 -26.13
N TRP A 276 -5.99 -1.18 -25.10
CA TRP A 276 -6.20 -1.55 -23.69
C TRP A 276 -7.68 -1.52 -23.30
N ARG A 277 -8.43 -2.54 -23.72
CA ARG A 277 -9.90 -2.60 -23.58
C ARG A 277 -10.35 -3.11 -22.22
N GLY A 278 -9.63 -4.07 -21.64
CA GLY A 278 -9.98 -4.71 -20.36
C GLY A 278 -9.71 -3.85 -19.13
N ARG A 279 -9.03 -2.71 -19.29
CA ARG A 279 -8.77 -1.71 -18.23
C ARG A 279 -8.08 -2.27 -16.98
N GLN A 280 -7.45 -3.45 -17.09
CA GLN A 280 -6.75 -4.08 -15.98
C GLN A 280 -5.62 -3.20 -15.44
N GLY A 281 -5.34 -3.28 -14.13
CA GLY A 281 -4.08 -2.81 -13.61
C GLY A 281 -2.93 -3.67 -14.16
N ILE A 282 -1.81 -3.06 -14.53
CA ILE A 282 -0.67 -3.78 -15.11
C ILE A 282 0.59 -3.52 -14.28
N THR A 283 1.38 -4.58 -14.06
CA THR A 283 2.75 -4.51 -13.58
C THR A 283 3.68 -5.21 -14.56
N ASP A 284 4.92 -4.78 -14.70
CA ASP A 284 5.92 -5.52 -15.49
C ASP A 284 6.82 -6.39 -14.60
N GLY A 285 7.51 -7.37 -15.18
CA GLY A 285 8.28 -8.39 -14.47
C GLY A 285 9.66 -7.95 -13.97
N ARG A 286 10.03 -6.67 -14.00
CA ARG A 286 11.33 -6.20 -13.51
C ARG A 286 11.38 -6.17 -11.99
N ALA A 287 12.57 -6.20 -11.41
CA ALA A 287 12.74 -5.97 -9.97
C ALA A 287 12.27 -4.56 -9.57
N PHE A 288 12.56 -3.56 -10.40
CA PHE A 288 12.00 -2.21 -10.32
C PHE A 288 10.92 -2.02 -11.37
N PHE A 289 9.80 -2.72 -11.17
CA PHE A 289 8.69 -2.74 -12.11
C PHE A 289 8.00 -1.37 -12.25
N ASN A 290 7.44 -1.11 -13.42
CA ASN A 290 6.39 -0.12 -13.55
C ASN A 290 5.04 -0.76 -13.20
N TYR A 291 4.18 0.05 -12.57
CA TYR A 291 2.78 -0.27 -12.34
C TYR A 291 1.91 0.83 -12.93
N TYR A 292 0.86 0.45 -13.62
CA TYR A 292 0.05 1.41 -14.35
C TYR A 292 -1.36 0.91 -14.57
N ARG A 293 -2.29 1.87 -14.74
CA ARG A 293 -3.71 1.58 -14.94
C ARG A 293 -4.46 2.77 -15.53
N PRO A 294 -5.61 2.53 -16.19
CA PRO A 294 -6.55 3.57 -16.57
C PRO A 294 -7.21 4.20 -15.33
N THR A 295 -7.61 5.46 -15.43
CA THR A 295 -8.53 6.13 -14.49
C THR A 295 -9.95 6.17 -15.07
N ALA A 296 -10.95 6.41 -14.22
CA ALA A 296 -12.35 6.46 -14.66
C ALA A 296 -12.63 7.58 -15.69
N ASP A 297 -11.84 8.68 -15.65
CA ASP A 297 -11.94 9.79 -16.60
C ASP A 297 -11.00 9.68 -17.82
N GLY A 298 -10.52 8.46 -18.11
CA GLY A 298 -9.78 8.17 -19.34
C GLY A 298 -8.32 8.62 -19.35
N ARG A 299 -7.66 8.74 -18.19
CA ARG A 299 -6.22 8.99 -18.08
C ARG A 299 -5.48 7.70 -17.81
N ILE A 300 -4.16 7.75 -17.84
CA ILE A 300 -3.29 6.65 -17.40
C ILE A 300 -2.47 7.13 -16.20
N LEU A 301 -2.54 6.37 -15.10
CA LEU A 301 -1.61 6.45 -14.00
C LEU A 301 -0.40 5.59 -14.32
N TRP A 302 0.81 6.12 -14.13
CA TRP A 302 2.09 5.48 -14.41
C TRP A 302 3.06 5.65 -13.25
N GLY A 303 3.43 4.58 -12.58
CA GLY A 303 4.31 4.58 -11.42
C GLY A 303 5.47 3.61 -11.55
N THR A 304 6.37 3.64 -10.57
CA THR A 304 7.52 2.72 -10.50
C THR A 304 7.73 2.24 -9.07
N SER A 305 8.17 0.99 -8.91
CA SER A 305 8.62 0.44 -7.63
C SER A 305 10.08 0.82 -7.31
N GLU A 306 10.78 1.54 -8.19
CA GLU A 306 12.13 2.06 -7.92
C GLU A 306 12.05 3.17 -6.86
N ALA A 307 11.89 2.75 -5.62
CA ALA A 307 11.72 3.66 -4.50
C ALA A 307 13.06 4.14 -3.93
N THR A 308 13.07 5.35 -3.38
CA THR A 308 14.25 5.97 -2.77
C THR A 308 14.18 5.89 -1.25
N TYR A 309 15.27 5.42 -0.64
CA TYR A 309 15.50 5.55 0.80
C TYR A 309 16.22 6.87 1.10
N TYR A 310 15.61 7.70 1.93
CA TYR A 310 16.26 8.89 2.47
C TYR A 310 16.87 8.56 3.83
N SER A 311 18.19 8.76 3.97
CA SER A 311 18.96 8.38 5.16
C SER A 311 18.33 8.89 6.46
N GLY A 312 18.45 8.10 7.53
CA GLY A 312 17.87 8.41 8.83
C GLY A 312 16.37 8.18 8.93
N ASN A 313 15.77 7.38 8.05
CA ASN A 313 14.32 7.20 7.96
C ASN A 313 13.55 8.52 7.75
N ARG A 314 14.15 9.47 7.02
CA ARG A 314 13.56 10.79 6.82
C ARG A 314 12.24 10.68 6.05
N VAL A 315 11.20 11.25 6.62
CA VAL A 315 9.88 11.41 6.03
C VAL A 315 9.46 12.86 6.18
N ASP A 316 9.47 13.60 5.08
CA ASP A 316 9.03 14.99 5.04
C ASP A 316 8.51 15.38 3.64
N PRO A 317 7.75 16.49 3.52
CA PRO A 317 7.15 16.92 2.26
C PRO A 317 8.15 17.18 1.11
N SER A 318 9.43 17.49 1.41
CA SER A 318 10.44 17.70 0.36
C SER A 318 10.77 16.40 -0.40
N CYS A 319 10.50 15.24 0.21
CA CYS A 319 10.68 13.94 -0.39
C CYS A 319 9.52 13.53 -1.33
N ASP A 320 8.38 14.24 -1.28
CA ASP A 320 7.20 13.94 -2.10
C ASP A 320 7.37 14.34 -3.58
N HIS A 321 8.51 14.97 -3.94
CA HIS A 321 8.78 15.45 -5.29
C HIS A 321 10.17 15.06 -5.76
N SER A 322 10.27 14.44 -6.95
CA SER A 322 11.55 14.03 -7.52
C SER A 322 11.56 14.14 -9.06
N PRO A 323 12.08 15.25 -9.62
CA PRO A 323 12.19 15.45 -11.06
C PRO A 323 12.88 14.27 -11.77
N ARG A 324 13.96 13.75 -11.18
CA ARG A 324 14.70 12.60 -11.73
C ARG A 324 13.80 11.37 -11.94
N HIS A 325 12.95 11.04 -10.97
CA HIS A 325 12.06 9.88 -11.11
C HIS A 325 10.95 10.16 -12.14
N TYR A 326 10.46 11.39 -12.23
CA TYR A 326 9.48 11.76 -13.24
C TYR A 326 10.04 11.67 -14.66
N GLU A 327 11.30 12.06 -14.87
CA GLU A 327 12.00 11.88 -16.16
C GLU A 327 12.18 10.39 -16.50
N SER A 328 12.59 9.57 -15.52
CA SER A 328 12.70 8.12 -15.69
C SER A 328 11.37 7.47 -16.06
N LEU A 329 10.28 7.88 -15.39
CA LEU A 329 8.93 7.41 -15.69
C LEU A 329 8.48 7.80 -17.11
N ARG A 330 8.71 9.05 -17.54
CA ARG A 330 8.40 9.46 -18.93
C ARG A 330 9.22 8.69 -19.95
N ALA A 331 10.49 8.43 -19.66
CA ALA A 331 11.34 7.61 -20.55
C ALA A 331 10.86 6.16 -20.61
N SER A 332 10.44 5.59 -19.49
CA SER A 332 9.85 4.25 -19.42
C SER A 332 8.52 4.20 -20.20
N TRP A 333 7.64 5.18 -20.02
CA TRP A 333 6.39 5.30 -20.78
C TRP A 333 6.61 5.25 -22.29
N LYS A 334 7.53 6.08 -22.82
CA LYS A 334 7.84 6.14 -24.24
C LYS A 334 8.33 4.80 -24.82
N ARG A 335 9.00 3.98 -24.03
CA ARG A 335 9.43 2.62 -24.44
C ARG A 335 8.25 1.65 -24.50
N HIS A 336 7.33 1.72 -23.52
CA HIS A 336 6.17 0.82 -23.45
C HIS A 336 5.12 1.16 -24.49
N PHE A 337 4.88 2.45 -24.72
CA PHE A 337 3.85 2.94 -25.63
C PHE A 337 4.40 4.02 -26.58
N PRO A 338 5.25 3.64 -27.55
CA PRO A 338 5.87 4.59 -28.48
C PRO A 338 4.83 5.35 -29.33
N ALA A 339 3.65 4.76 -29.60
CA ALA A 339 2.55 5.43 -30.26
C ALA A 339 1.99 6.64 -29.48
N LEU A 340 2.23 6.70 -28.17
CA LEU A 340 1.79 7.77 -27.28
C LEU A 340 2.99 8.48 -26.63
N ALA A 341 4.14 8.58 -27.33
CA ALA A 341 5.36 9.17 -26.80
C ALA A 341 5.24 10.66 -26.43
N THR A 342 4.26 11.36 -26.99
CA THR A 342 3.99 12.79 -26.77
C THR A 342 2.94 13.05 -25.71
N LEU A 343 2.37 12.00 -25.09
CA LEU A 343 1.36 12.15 -24.04
C LEU A 343 1.93 12.93 -22.84
N GLU A 344 1.22 13.96 -22.40
CA GLU A 344 1.63 14.81 -21.29
C GLU A 344 1.12 14.27 -19.94
N PHE A 345 1.90 14.54 -18.89
CA PHE A 345 1.60 14.10 -17.52
C PHE A 345 1.52 15.31 -16.58
N PRO A 346 0.35 15.95 -16.48
CA PRO A 346 0.16 17.15 -15.66
C PRO A 346 0.21 16.89 -14.15
N TYR A 347 -0.01 15.67 -13.69
CA TYR A 347 0.07 15.33 -12.28
C TYR A 347 1.31 14.49 -12.01
N ALA A 348 2.04 14.85 -10.94
CA ALA A 348 3.26 14.18 -10.51
C ALA A 348 3.42 14.30 -8.99
N TRP A 349 3.56 13.16 -8.31
CA TRP A 349 3.74 13.15 -6.86
C TRP A 349 4.52 11.93 -6.40
N GLY A 350 4.97 11.97 -5.15
CA GLY A 350 5.54 10.82 -4.45
C GLY A 350 4.82 10.54 -3.15
N GLY A 351 5.17 9.44 -2.53
CA GLY A 351 4.63 9.06 -1.24
C GLY A 351 5.50 8.05 -0.50
N ALA A 352 5.50 8.15 0.83
CA ALA A 352 6.25 7.24 1.67
C ALA A 352 5.54 5.89 1.80
N ILE A 353 6.25 4.83 1.47
CA ILE A 353 5.88 3.42 1.68
C ILE A 353 6.61 2.92 2.92
N CYS A 354 5.92 2.24 3.81
CA CYS A 354 6.52 1.56 4.96
C CYS A 354 6.96 0.15 4.57
N SER A 355 8.26 -0.08 4.42
CA SER A 355 8.82 -1.37 3.99
C SER A 355 9.52 -2.08 5.13
N THR A 356 9.27 -3.40 5.25
CA THR A 356 9.96 -4.29 6.19
C THR A 356 10.94 -5.18 5.45
N THR A 357 11.89 -5.79 6.16
CA THR A 357 12.82 -6.77 5.58
C THR A 357 12.12 -8.01 5.02
N ARG A 358 10.89 -8.26 5.42
CA ARG A 358 10.06 -9.39 4.98
C ARG A 358 9.06 -8.99 3.90
N LEU A 359 8.96 -7.69 3.58
CA LEU A 359 7.98 -7.09 2.67
C LEU A 359 6.50 -7.32 3.07
N THR A 360 6.22 -7.82 4.28
CA THR A 360 4.88 -8.07 4.79
C THR A 360 4.59 -7.23 6.03
N PRO A 361 3.32 -6.93 6.34
CA PRO A 361 2.96 -6.17 7.54
C PRO A 361 3.31 -6.92 8.82
N PHE A 362 3.44 -6.16 9.89
CA PHE A 362 3.59 -6.68 11.24
C PHE A 362 2.79 -5.85 12.24
N PHE A 363 2.50 -6.47 13.36
CA PHE A 363 1.63 -5.93 14.39
C PHE A 363 2.26 -6.11 15.76
N GLY A 364 1.83 -5.30 16.71
CA GLY A 364 2.29 -5.46 18.08
C GLY A 364 1.64 -4.50 19.05
N ARG A 365 2.14 -4.55 20.29
CA ARG A 365 1.72 -3.68 21.37
C ARG A 365 2.94 -2.97 21.99
N ALA A 366 2.71 -1.80 22.53
CA ALA A 366 3.71 -0.97 23.19
C ALA A 366 3.14 -0.34 24.47
N MET A 367 3.99 0.34 25.24
CA MET A 367 3.62 1.10 26.43
C MET A 367 2.77 0.29 27.43
N GLY A 368 3.19 -0.95 27.74
CA GLY A 368 2.46 -1.83 28.66
C GLY A 368 1.07 -2.23 28.13
N ASN A 369 0.98 -2.58 26.85
CA ASN A 369 -0.24 -2.98 26.15
C ASN A 369 -1.30 -1.88 25.96
N ARG A 370 -0.96 -0.61 26.23
CA ARG A 370 -1.87 0.53 26.04
C ARG A 370 -1.94 1.01 24.60
N VAL A 371 -0.93 0.71 23.80
CA VAL A 371 -0.82 1.11 22.39
C VAL A 371 -0.71 -0.13 21.51
N ALA A 372 -1.65 -0.34 20.58
CA ALA A 372 -1.52 -1.30 19.51
C ALA A 372 -0.95 -0.61 18.26
N TYR A 373 -0.24 -1.32 17.41
CA TYR A 373 0.26 -0.79 16.15
C TYR A 373 0.26 -1.84 15.04
N GLY A 374 0.12 -1.39 13.79
CA GLY A 374 0.23 -2.21 12.59
C GLY A 374 0.76 -1.39 11.42
N LEU A 375 1.82 -1.88 10.76
CA LEU A 375 2.52 -1.19 9.68
C LEU A 375 3.32 -2.16 8.81
N GLY A 376 3.98 -1.65 7.75
CA GLY A 376 4.89 -2.46 6.94
C GLY A 376 4.25 -3.13 5.73
N PHE A 377 3.21 -2.54 5.15
CA PHE A 377 2.47 -3.09 4.00
C PHE A 377 3.25 -3.11 2.69
N THR A 378 4.38 -2.43 2.60
CA THR A 378 5.32 -2.44 1.46
C THR A 378 4.63 -2.26 0.09
N GLY A 379 3.74 -1.26 -0.03
CA GLY A 379 2.99 -0.97 -1.27
C GLY A 379 1.72 -1.82 -1.49
N HIS A 380 1.50 -2.93 -0.77
CA HIS A 380 0.36 -3.84 -0.94
C HIS A 380 -0.78 -3.60 0.08
N GLY A 381 -0.91 -2.35 0.57
CA GLY A 381 -1.84 -2.02 1.64
C GLY A 381 -3.32 -1.93 1.25
N LEU A 382 -3.68 -1.75 -0.03
CA LEU A 382 -5.04 -1.37 -0.40
C LEU A 382 -6.10 -2.38 0.08
N GLY A 383 -5.91 -3.66 -0.14
CA GLY A 383 -6.78 -4.73 0.37
C GLY A 383 -6.42 -5.14 1.80
N SER A 384 -5.14 -5.37 2.09
CA SER A 384 -4.67 -5.95 3.36
C SER A 384 -4.89 -5.06 4.59
N THR A 385 -5.06 -3.74 4.42
CA THR A 385 -5.40 -2.82 5.53
C THR A 385 -6.76 -3.11 6.17
N ARG A 386 -7.70 -3.73 5.44
CA ARG A 386 -8.97 -4.16 6.02
C ARG A 386 -8.76 -5.29 7.02
N ILE A 387 -7.94 -6.29 6.69
CA ILE A 387 -7.54 -7.36 7.62
C ILE A 387 -6.77 -6.76 8.81
N ALA A 388 -5.86 -5.82 8.53
CA ALA A 388 -5.11 -5.12 9.56
C ALA A 388 -6.03 -4.37 10.54
N GLY A 389 -7.08 -3.74 10.04
CA GLY A 389 -8.09 -3.07 10.88
C GLY A 389 -8.78 -4.04 11.83
N ARG A 390 -9.12 -5.25 11.37
CA ARG A 390 -9.69 -6.32 12.24
C ARG A 390 -8.68 -6.77 13.30
N ILE A 391 -7.44 -7.01 12.91
CA ILE A 391 -6.35 -7.38 13.84
C ILE A 391 -6.18 -6.30 14.91
N LEU A 392 -6.08 -5.04 14.51
CA LEU A 392 -5.86 -3.91 15.42
C LEU A 392 -7.06 -3.67 16.35
N ALA A 393 -8.28 -3.87 15.88
CA ALA A 393 -9.47 -3.79 16.73
C ALA A 393 -9.44 -4.86 17.84
N HIS A 394 -9.10 -6.11 17.52
CA HIS A 394 -8.91 -7.18 18.51
C HIS A 394 -7.76 -6.87 19.48
N LEU A 395 -6.61 -6.38 18.98
CA LEU A 395 -5.51 -5.97 19.84
C LEU A 395 -5.88 -4.83 20.78
N ALA A 396 -6.60 -3.82 20.29
CA ALA A 396 -7.01 -2.66 21.08
C ALA A 396 -8.04 -3.03 22.15
N LEU A 397 -8.94 -3.96 21.86
CA LEU A 397 -9.95 -4.45 22.82
C LEU A 397 -9.43 -5.54 23.75
N ASP A 398 -8.20 -6.05 23.51
CA ASP A 398 -7.63 -7.20 24.23
C ASP A 398 -8.48 -8.47 24.09
N ARG A 399 -9.04 -8.69 22.91
CA ARG A 399 -9.86 -9.84 22.55
C ARG A 399 -9.08 -10.86 21.74
N ALA A 400 -9.32 -12.12 22.02
CA ALA A 400 -8.84 -13.19 21.15
C ALA A 400 -9.49 -13.13 19.76
N GLY A 401 -8.85 -13.69 18.74
CA GLY A 401 -9.38 -13.78 17.38
C GLY A 401 -8.45 -14.58 16.47
N ASP A 402 -9.03 -15.31 15.53
CA ASP A 402 -8.29 -16.21 14.63
C ASP A 402 -7.20 -15.50 13.81
N LEU A 403 -7.40 -14.22 13.49
CA LEU A 403 -6.41 -13.42 12.77
C LEU A 403 -5.17 -13.13 13.61
N LEU A 404 -5.26 -13.15 14.95
CA LEU A 404 -4.10 -12.97 15.82
C LEU A 404 -3.17 -14.20 15.83
N GLU A 405 -3.68 -15.34 15.34
CA GLU A 405 -2.91 -16.58 15.21
C GLU A 405 -2.06 -16.64 13.92
N LEU A 406 -2.26 -15.70 12.99
CA LEU A 406 -1.47 -15.63 11.76
C LEU A 406 0.02 -15.46 12.05
N ALA A 407 0.86 -16.17 11.30
CA ALA A 407 2.31 -16.08 11.46
C ALA A 407 2.85 -14.66 11.27
N LEU A 408 2.25 -13.87 10.35
CA LEU A 408 2.61 -12.47 10.14
C LEU A 408 2.35 -11.57 11.35
N VAL A 409 1.40 -11.94 12.23
CA VAL A 409 1.11 -11.23 13.50
C VAL A 409 2.08 -11.68 14.60
N LYS A 410 2.32 -12.99 14.72
CA LYS A 410 3.14 -13.58 15.80
C LYS A 410 4.65 -13.34 15.60
N LYS A 411 5.11 -13.27 14.36
CA LYS A 411 6.54 -13.15 14.04
C LYS A 411 6.85 -11.73 13.57
N PRO A 412 7.64 -10.94 14.30
CA PRO A 412 8.11 -9.64 13.82
C PRO A 412 9.11 -9.81 12.67
N PRO A 413 9.25 -8.81 11.76
CA PRO A 413 10.29 -8.82 10.74
C PRO A 413 11.68 -8.72 11.36
N PHE A 414 12.70 -9.20 10.63
CA PHE A 414 14.10 -9.01 11.02
C PHE A 414 14.43 -7.51 11.05
N PRO A 415 15.24 -7.02 12.01
CA PRO A 415 15.55 -5.60 12.09
C PRO A 415 16.53 -5.16 11.00
N TYR A 416 16.38 -3.93 10.52
CA TYR A 416 17.39 -3.26 9.72
C TYR A 416 18.60 -2.85 10.60
N PRO A 417 19.82 -2.77 10.03
CA PRO A 417 20.97 -2.26 10.75
C PRO A 417 20.82 -0.77 11.09
N PRO A 418 21.60 -0.24 12.07
CA PRO A 418 21.65 1.20 12.32
C PRO A 418 22.30 1.98 11.18
N GLU A 419 22.10 3.30 11.13
CA GLU A 419 22.89 4.18 10.26
C GLU A 419 24.35 4.24 10.72
N PRO A 420 25.32 4.36 9.77
CA PRO A 420 25.12 4.52 8.33
C PRO A 420 25.02 3.18 7.57
N LEU A 421 25.13 2.04 8.25
CA LEU A 421 25.14 0.69 7.64
C LEU A 421 23.84 0.42 6.88
N ARG A 422 22.71 0.93 7.39
CA ARG A 422 21.40 0.82 6.72
C ARG A 422 21.43 1.46 5.33
N SER A 423 21.85 2.72 5.26
CA SER A 423 21.96 3.44 3.99
C SER A 423 22.90 2.73 3.00
N TRP A 424 24.03 2.20 3.48
CA TRP A 424 24.95 1.45 2.62
C TRP A 424 24.35 0.14 2.11
N ALA A 425 23.68 -0.61 3.00
CA ALA A 425 23.01 -1.87 2.63
C ALA A 425 21.91 -1.64 1.60
N VAL A 426 21.00 -0.68 1.85
CA VAL A 426 19.91 -0.33 0.91
C VAL A 426 20.48 0.10 -0.44
N ASN A 427 21.49 0.97 -0.47
CA ASN A 427 22.12 1.41 -1.71
C ASN A 427 22.83 0.26 -2.45
N ALA A 428 23.47 -0.67 -1.73
CA ALA A 428 24.12 -1.83 -2.34
C ALA A 428 23.09 -2.76 -3.00
N VAL A 429 21.97 -3.05 -2.31
CA VAL A 429 20.87 -3.85 -2.83
C VAL A 429 20.22 -3.16 -4.03
N THR A 430 19.91 -1.87 -3.95
CA THR A 430 19.33 -1.09 -5.05
C THR A 430 20.22 -1.16 -6.30
N ARG A 431 21.53 -0.99 -6.15
CA ARG A 431 22.47 -1.13 -7.28
C ARG A 431 22.50 -2.53 -7.86
N ALA A 432 22.43 -3.56 -7.01
CA ALA A 432 22.43 -4.95 -7.46
C ALA A 432 21.14 -5.31 -8.22
N LEU A 433 19.98 -4.81 -7.78
CA LEU A 433 18.69 -5.00 -8.46
C LEU A 433 18.64 -4.28 -9.82
N ARG A 434 19.19 -3.06 -9.92
CA ARG A 434 19.32 -2.36 -11.22
C ARG A 434 20.14 -3.14 -12.24
N LYS A 435 21.16 -3.88 -11.79
CA LYS A 435 21.96 -4.76 -12.66
C LYS A 435 21.15 -5.95 -13.15
N VAL A 436 20.31 -6.54 -12.28
CA VAL A 436 19.38 -7.60 -12.68
C VAL A 436 18.42 -7.09 -13.75
N ASP A 437 17.83 -5.90 -13.57
CA ASP A 437 16.96 -5.27 -14.57
C ASP A 437 17.69 -4.93 -15.89
N ALA A 438 19.01 -4.76 -15.85
CA ALA A 438 19.86 -4.61 -17.03
C ALA A 438 20.27 -5.96 -17.69
N GLY A 439 19.78 -7.09 -17.17
CA GLY A 439 20.04 -8.43 -17.70
C GLY A 439 21.25 -9.14 -17.09
N GLU A 440 21.90 -8.57 -16.05
CA GLU A 440 22.97 -9.25 -15.32
C GLU A 440 22.38 -10.31 -14.37
N PRO A 441 23.08 -11.43 -14.12
CA PRO A 441 22.64 -12.43 -13.16
C PRO A 441 22.65 -11.86 -11.72
N PRO A 442 21.78 -12.37 -10.81
CA PRO A 442 21.77 -11.93 -9.41
C PRO A 442 23.13 -12.06 -8.75
N SER A 443 23.60 -10.98 -8.14
CA SER A 443 24.89 -10.92 -7.43
C SER A 443 24.91 -11.87 -6.22
N LEU A 444 26.14 -12.16 -5.70
CA LEU A 444 26.28 -12.95 -4.48
C LEU A 444 25.50 -12.34 -3.31
N LEU A 445 25.50 -11.01 -3.19
CA LEU A 445 24.73 -10.28 -2.18
C LEU A 445 23.23 -10.65 -2.25
N LEU A 446 22.61 -10.53 -3.42
CA LEU A 446 21.18 -10.85 -3.57
C LEU A 446 20.89 -12.31 -3.27
N ARG A 447 21.73 -13.24 -3.74
CA ARG A 447 21.57 -14.68 -3.45
C ARG A 447 21.68 -15.02 -1.96
N VAL A 448 22.57 -14.34 -1.22
CA VAL A 448 22.69 -14.52 0.23
C VAL A 448 21.47 -13.98 0.95
N LEU A 449 21.03 -12.76 0.60
CA LEU A 449 19.85 -12.14 1.22
C LEU A 449 18.58 -12.94 0.94
N ASP A 450 18.41 -13.46 -0.28
CA ASP A 450 17.30 -14.32 -0.64
C ASP A 450 17.26 -15.60 0.23
N ARG A 451 18.42 -16.27 0.41
CA ARG A 451 18.52 -17.44 1.31
C ARG A 451 18.20 -17.14 2.77
N MET A 452 18.40 -15.89 3.18
CA MET A 452 18.04 -15.42 4.53
C MET A 452 16.56 -15.03 4.66
N GLY A 453 15.78 -15.17 3.59
CA GLY A 453 14.39 -14.70 3.56
C GLY A 453 14.27 -13.18 3.50
N LEU A 454 15.31 -12.48 3.06
CA LEU A 454 15.29 -11.05 2.79
C LEU A 454 15.07 -10.87 1.29
N GLY A 455 13.88 -11.27 0.82
CA GLY A 455 13.53 -11.25 -0.60
C GLY A 455 13.35 -9.83 -1.14
N PHE A 456 13.70 -9.65 -2.42
CA PHE A 456 13.54 -8.41 -3.17
C PHE A 456 12.80 -8.63 -4.49
N SER A 457 12.42 -9.87 -4.79
CA SER A 457 11.58 -10.24 -5.93
C SER A 457 10.13 -10.37 -5.49
N SER A 458 9.28 -9.62 -6.13
CA SER A 458 7.82 -9.70 -5.97
C SER A 458 7.25 -10.80 -6.84
#